data_d012dbc03b69971449310935acb7b6df
#
_entry.id   d012dbc03b69971449310935acb7b6df
#
_cell.length_a   1.000
_cell.length_b   1.000
_cell.length_c   1.000
_cell.angle_alpha   90.00
_cell.angle_beta   90.00
_cell.angle_gamma   90.00
#
_symmetry.space_group_name_H-M   'P 1'
#
loop_
_entity.id
_entity.type
_entity.pdbx_description
1 polymer ?
#
loop_
_entity_poly.entity_id
_entity_poly.type
_entity_poly.pdbx_seq_one_letter_code
_entity_poly.pdbx_strand_id
1 'polypeptide(L)'
;MHLIAQDPMLRVVELKKVFRSGESDLVLFENLSFEVRKAELLAIVGESGAGKSTLLHILGALERASFGDVYCADLQLNSLAGDAAADFRNREIGFVWQFHYLLPEFTALENVAMPLLLRQQPWSAIQAEATHWLREVGLEPRRHHRSGELSGGEQQRVALARALITKPKLLLADEPTGDLDGRTAESVFELIARLHRDYQLTSLIATHNLAFARRCHRVLRLHRGHIEEVVPASLPA
;
A
#
# COMPACT_ATOMS: atom_id res chain seq x y z
N MET A 1 -23.54 -4.10 26.37
CA MET A 1 -22.59 -4.92 25.60
C MET A 1 -21.47 -3.98 25.17
N HIS A 2 -20.36 -3.92 25.96
CA HIS A 2 -19.21 -3.10 25.60
C HIS A 2 -18.59 -3.68 24.34
N LEU A 3 -18.68 -2.95 23.23
CA LEU A 3 -17.82 -3.19 22.05
C LEU A 3 -16.39 -2.99 22.56
N ILE A 4 -15.65 -4.08 22.69
CA ILE A 4 -14.22 -4.04 22.89
C ILE A 4 -13.69 -3.35 21.63
N ALA A 5 -13.22 -2.11 21.76
CA ALA A 5 -12.55 -1.41 20.69
C ALA A 5 -11.34 -2.28 20.31
N GLN A 6 -11.37 -2.88 19.12
CA GLN A 6 -10.22 -3.62 18.63
C GLN A 6 -9.08 -2.62 18.43
N ASP A 7 -7.90 -2.94 18.96
CA ASP A 7 -6.73 -2.12 18.76
C ASP A 7 -6.52 -1.85 17.25
N PRO A 8 -6.28 -0.59 16.87
CA PRO A 8 -6.10 -0.23 15.48
C PRO A 8 -4.87 -0.91 14.88
N MET A 9 -4.91 -1.21 13.57
CA MET A 9 -3.73 -1.67 12.84
C MET A 9 -2.70 -0.57 12.68
N LEU A 10 -3.16 0.65 12.34
CA LEU A 10 -2.33 1.86 12.30
C LEU A 10 -2.93 2.93 13.20
N ARG A 11 -2.07 3.62 13.93
CA ARG A 11 -2.41 4.82 14.69
C ARG A 11 -1.40 5.91 14.38
N VAL A 12 -1.91 7.04 13.90
CA VAL A 12 -1.15 8.24 13.54
C VAL A 12 -1.50 9.32 14.54
N VAL A 13 -0.49 9.95 15.13
CA VAL A 13 -0.66 10.95 16.20
C VAL A 13 0.12 12.20 15.85
N GLU A 14 -0.57 13.32 15.66
CA GLU A 14 -0.03 14.68 15.43
C GLU A 14 1.09 14.71 14.37
N LEU A 15 0.94 13.91 13.31
CA LEU A 15 1.97 13.74 12.29
C LEU A 15 2.20 15.03 11.53
N LYS A 16 3.48 15.41 11.37
CA LYS A 16 3.90 16.57 10.56
C LYS A 16 5.06 16.17 9.65
N LYS A 17 5.00 16.67 8.41
CA LYS A 17 6.07 16.55 7.45
C LYS A 17 6.45 17.90 6.88
N VAL A 18 7.74 18.22 6.97
CA VAL A 18 8.36 19.43 6.44
C VAL A 18 9.50 19.02 5.52
N PHE A 19 9.56 19.59 4.36
CA PHE A 19 10.71 19.50 3.46
C PHE A 19 11.47 20.83 3.47
N ARG A 20 12.78 20.79 3.64
CA ARG A 20 13.65 21.94 3.51
C ARG A 20 14.01 22.15 2.04
N SER A 21 13.71 23.34 1.51
CA SER A 21 14.04 23.74 0.13
C SER A 21 14.79 25.06 0.17
N GLY A 22 16.12 24.99 0.22
CA GLY A 22 16.97 26.18 0.35
C GLY A 22 16.71 26.92 1.66
N GLU A 23 16.32 28.18 1.57
CA GLU A 23 16.03 29.04 2.73
C GLU A 23 14.56 28.94 3.24
N SER A 24 13.71 28.17 2.57
CA SER A 24 12.29 28.04 2.93
C SER A 24 11.95 26.61 3.34
N ASP A 25 11.09 26.49 4.34
CA ASP A 25 10.48 25.22 4.75
C ASP A 25 9.12 25.05 4.08
N LEU A 26 8.95 23.93 3.37
CA LEU A 26 7.67 23.51 2.82
C LEU A 26 6.98 22.57 3.80
N VAL A 27 5.96 23.06 4.50
CA VAL A 27 5.08 22.22 5.33
C VAL A 27 4.13 21.48 4.40
N LEU A 28 4.30 20.17 4.26
CA LEU A 28 3.44 19.36 3.41
C LEU A 28 2.11 19.04 4.10
N PHE A 29 2.18 18.67 5.38
CA PHE A 29 1.03 18.50 6.27
C PHE A 29 1.45 18.64 7.73
N GLU A 30 0.47 18.93 8.59
CA GLU A 30 0.69 19.04 10.03
C GLU A 30 -0.56 18.62 10.82
N ASN A 31 -0.32 18.14 12.05
CA ASN A 31 -1.35 17.70 12.99
C ASN A 31 -2.29 16.61 12.43
N LEU A 32 -1.75 15.72 11.57
CA LEU A 32 -2.56 14.59 11.09
C LEU A 32 -2.70 13.56 12.21
N SER A 33 -3.95 13.26 12.58
CA SER A 33 -4.25 12.20 13.55
C SER A 33 -5.41 11.38 13.03
N PHE A 34 -5.21 10.06 12.89
CA PHE A 34 -6.22 9.11 12.48
C PHE A 34 -5.81 7.68 12.81
N GLU A 35 -6.77 6.77 12.72
CA GLU A 35 -6.56 5.35 12.92
C GLU A 35 -7.08 4.54 11.73
N VAL A 36 -6.47 3.39 11.49
CA VAL A 36 -6.91 2.37 10.53
C VAL A 36 -7.19 1.08 11.30
N ARG A 37 -8.39 0.55 11.18
CA ARG A 37 -8.82 -0.67 11.87
C ARG A 37 -8.26 -1.91 11.19
N LYS A 38 -8.15 -3.01 11.92
CA LYS A 38 -7.81 -4.31 11.32
C LYS A 38 -8.86 -4.72 10.29
N ALA A 39 -8.42 -5.30 9.18
CA ALA A 39 -9.26 -5.71 8.07
C ALA A 39 -10.14 -4.56 7.50
N GLU A 40 -9.67 -3.32 7.60
CA GLU A 40 -10.31 -2.16 7.00
C GLU A 40 -9.72 -1.87 5.61
N LEU A 41 -10.58 -1.58 4.63
CA LEU A 41 -10.22 -1.00 3.34
C LEU A 41 -10.48 0.49 3.42
N LEU A 42 -9.41 1.28 3.56
CA LEU A 42 -9.44 2.72 3.71
C LEU A 42 -8.89 3.39 2.46
N ALA A 43 -9.59 4.38 1.92
CA ALA A 43 -9.05 5.25 0.88
C ALA A 43 -8.55 6.58 1.44
N ILE A 44 -7.42 7.07 0.92
CA ILE A 44 -6.98 8.46 1.08
C ILE A 44 -7.15 9.15 -0.25
N VAL A 45 -8.01 10.17 -0.30
CA VAL A 45 -8.23 11.00 -1.48
C VAL A 45 -7.65 12.39 -1.29
N GLY A 46 -7.33 13.07 -2.38
CA GLY A 46 -6.80 14.43 -2.37
C GLY A 46 -6.21 14.80 -3.71
N GLU A 47 -5.99 16.09 -3.92
CA GLU A 47 -5.39 16.62 -5.15
C GLU A 47 -3.97 16.07 -5.38
N SER A 48 -3.49 16.17 -6.62
CA SER A 48 -2.07 15.88 -6.91
C SER A 48 -1.19 16.82 -6.11
N GLY A 49 -0.11 16.29 -5.53
CA GLY A 49 0.78 17.07 -4.66
C GLY A 49 0.29 17.28 -3.23
N ALA A 50 -0.90 16.82 -2.84
CA ALA A 50 -1.41 16.96 -1.46
C ALA A 50 -0.58 16.22 -0.40
N GLY A 51 0.34 15.32 -0.80
CA GLY A 51 1.19 14.58 0.13
C GLY A 51 0.75 13.13 0.39
N LYS A 52 -0.19 12.58 -0.39
CA LYS A 52 -0.69 11.19 -0.21
C LYS A 52 0.43 10.15 -0.27
N SER A 53 1.28 10.22 -1.29
CA SER A 53 2.43 9.30 -1.45
C SER A 53 3.43 9.45 -0.30
N THR A 54 3.74 10.68 0.12
CA THR A 54 4.61 10.93 1.26
C THR A 54 4.02 10.37 2.56
N LEU A 55 2.72 10.51 2.75
CA LEU A 55 2.03 9.90 3.89
C LEU A 55 2.18 8.38 3.86
N LEU A 56 1.92 7.73 2.71
CA LEU A 56 2.12 6.28 2.58
C LEU A 56 3.57 5.86 2.82
N HIS A 57 4.56 6.66 2.37
CA HIS A 57 5.98 6.38 2.63
C HIS A 57 6.28 6.40 4.14
N ILE A 58 5.71 7.35 4.89
CA ILE A 58 5.90 7.43 6.34
C ILE A 58 5.21 6.25 7.03
N LEU A 59 3.97 5.92 6.64
CA LEU A 59 3.22 4.78 7.18
C LEU A 59 3.90 3.44 6.88
N GLY A 60 4.67 3.39 5.79
CA GLY A 60 5.46 2.23 5.38
C GLY A 60 6.90 2.21 5.91
N ALA A 61 7.28 3.12 6.81
CA ALA A 61 8.64 3.26 7.31
C ALA A 61 9.71 3.39 6.19
N LEU A 62 9.34 4.02 5.06
CA LEU A 62 10.24 4.39 3.97
C LEU A 62 10.77 5.81 4.13
N GLU A 63 10.00 6.67 4.78
CA GLU A 63 10.29 8.07 5.03
C GLU A 63 10.05 8.40 6.49
N ARG A 64 10.80 9.34 7.07
CA ARG A 64 10.59 9.79 8.44
C ARG A 64 9.65 10.97 8.51
N ALA A 65 8.78 10.97 9.49
CA ALA A 65 8.05 12.17 9.88
C ALA A 65 9.00 13.24 10.43
N SER A 66 8.64 14.51 10.30
CA SER A 66 9.36 15.61 10.96
C SER A 66 8.98 15.71 12.43
N PHE A 67 7.71 15.46 12.76
CA PHE A 67 7.15 15.41 14.12
C PHE A 67 5.97 14.44 14.15
N GLY A 68 5.55 14.08 15.38
CA GLY A 68 4.45 13.14 15.60
C GLY A 68 4.87 11.70 15.46
N ASP A 69 3.95 10.78 15.73
CA ASP A 69 4.23 9.36 15.83
C ASP A 69 3.32 8.51 14.96
N VAL A 70 3.87 7.41 14.46
CA VAL A 70 3.14 6.36 13.76
C VAL A 70 3.36 5.03 14.46
N TYR A 71 2.27 4.35 14.76
CA TYR A 71 2.28 3.00 15.34
C TYR A 71 1.62 2.02 14.36
N CYS A 72 2.28 0.89 14.10
CA CYS A 72 1.69 -0.25 13.42
C CYS A 72 1.52 -1.38 14.42
N ALA A 73 0.28 -1.74 14.74
CA ALA A 73 -0.08 -2.47 15.93
C ALA A 73 0.53 -1.75 17.17
N ASP A 74 1.38 -2.39 17.95
CA ASP A 74 2.02 -1.79 19.12
C ASP A 74 3.43 -1.24 18.84
N LEU A 75 3.92 -1.36 17.59
CA LEU A 75 5.27 -0.95 17.22
C LEU A 75 5.31 0.49 16.76
N GLN A 76 6.08 1.34 17.43
CA GLN A 76 6.35 2.72 17.01
C GLN A 76 7.33 2.74 15.83
N LEU A 77 6.87 3.14 14.65
CA LEU A 77 7.66 3.11 13.41
C LEU A 77 8.79 4.13 13.41
N ASN A 78 8.63 5.25 14.09
CA ASN A 78 9.64 6.30 14.20
C ASN A 78 10.95 5.82 14.88
N SER A 79 10.84 4.78 15.70
CA SER A 79 12.00 4.18 16.39
C SER A 79 12.82 3.25 15.51
N LEU A 80 12.26 2.83 14.37
CA LEU A 80 12.91 1.89 13.45
C LEU A 80 13.97 2.60 12.59
N ALA A 81 15.12 1.94 12.42
CA ALA A 81 16.19 2.40 11.54
C ALA A 81 16.95 1.22 10.94
N GLY A 82 17.62 1.45 9.81
CA GLY A 82 18.48 0.45 9.18
C GLY A 82 17.78 -0.89 8.94
N ASP A 83 18.43 -1.97 9.38
CA ASP A 83 17.96 -3.33 9.17
C ASP A 83 16.62 -3.63 9.86
N ALA A 84 16.36 -3.03 11.03
CA ALA A 84 15.09 -3.21 11.73
C ALA A 84 13.91 -2.65 10.92
N ALA A 85 14.08 -1.49 10.27
CA ALA A 85 13.07 -0.92 9.40
C ALA A 85 12.90 -1.76 8.12
N ALA A 86 13.99 -2.29 7.56
CA ALA A 86 13.95 -3.15 6.38
C ALA A 86 13.24 -4.49 6.69
N ASP A 87 13.53 -5.12 7.80
CA ASP A 87 12.89 -6.36 8.24
C ASP A 87 11.40 -6.15 8.51
N PHE A 88 11.04 -5.05 9.19
CA PHE A 88 9.65 -4.68 9.40
C PHE A 88 8.89 -4.51 8.08
N ARG A 89 9.42 -3.74 7.12
CA ARG A 89 8.79 -3.58 5.81
C ARG A 89 8.61 -4.91 5.09
N ASN A 90 9.64 -5.72 5.10
CA ASN A 90 9.59 -7.02 4.42
C ASN A 90 8.57 -7.98 5.05
N ARG A 91 8.33 -7.93 6.37
CA ARG A 91 7.44 -8.86 7.08
C ARG A 91 6.01 -8.38 7.20
N GLU A 92 5.82 -7.09 7.43
CA GLU A 92 4.54 -6.56 7.88
C GLU A 92 3.81 -5.76 6.80
N ILE A 93 4.54 -5.30 5.75
CA ILE A 93 3.99 -4.37 4.76
C ILE A 93 4.10 -4.91 3.34
N GLY A 94 2.99 -4.91 2.62
CA GLY A 94 2.96 -5.05 1.17
C GLY A 94 2.83 -3.67 0.52
N PHE A 95 3.66 -3.40 -0.48
CA PHE A 95 3.62 -2.14 -1.24
C PHE A 95 3.16 -2.37 -2.67
N VAL A 96 2.22 -1.55 -3.13
CA VAL A 96 1.79 -1.45 -4.53
C VAL A 96 1.86 0.00 -4.95
N TRP A 97 2.63 0.30 -5.99
CA TRP A 97 2.85 1.65 -6.49
C TRP A 97 2.19 1.86 -7.86
N GLN A 98 1.99 3.09 -8.24
CA GLN A 98 1.51 3.48 -9.57
C GLN A 98 2.44 2.93 -10.66
N PHE A 99 3.76 3.19 -10.53
CA PHE A 99 4.76 2.50 -11.33
C PHE A 99 5.08 1.16 -10.66
N HIS A 100 4.88 0.07 -11.35
CA HIS A 100 4.92 -1.30 -10.82
C HIS A 100 6.26 -1.69 -10.17
N TYR A 101 7.36 -1.00 -10.54
CA TYR A 101 8.74 -1.26 -10.08
C TYR A 101 9.11 -2.75 -10.16
N LEU A 102 8.71 -3.41 -11.25
CA LEU A 102 9.19 -4.75 -11.54
C LEU A 102 10.63 -4.69 -12.04
N LEU A 103 11.42 -5.65 -11.61
CA LEU A 103 12.79 -5.82 -12.10
C LEU A 103 12.74 -6.38 -13.52
N PRO A 104 13.23 -5.63 -14.55
CA PRO A 104 13.00 -5.97 -15.94
C PRO A 104 13.73 -7.25 -16.41
N GLU A 105 14.84 -7.59 -15.75
CA GLU A 105 15.63 -8.79 -16.05
C GLU A 105 15.00 -10.07 -15.51
N PHE A 106 14.05 -9.93 -14.55
CA PHE A 106 13.42 -11.05 -13.87
C PHE A 106 12.06 -11.36 -14.49
N THR A 107 11.71 -12.65 -14.45
CA THR A 107 10.38 -13.14 -14.79
C THR A 107 9.32 -12.69 -13.78
N ALA A 108 8.04 -12.86 -14.11
CA ALA A 108 6.95 -12.62 -13.15
C ALA A 108 7.11 -13.45 -11.89
N LEU A 109 7.50 -14.73 -12.03
CA LEU A 109 7.75 -15.62 -10.89
C LEU A 109 8.86 -15.09 -9.98
N GLU A 110 9.99 -14.69 -10.55
CA GLU A 110 11.13 -14.17 -9.80
C GLU A 110 10.82 -12.82 -9.15
N ASN A 111 10.10 -11.93 -9.83
CA ASN A 111 9.63 -10.69 -9.24
C ASN A 111 8.75 -10.93 -8.01
N VAL A 112 7.80 -11.86 -8.10
CA VAL A 112 6.94 -12.23 -6.96
C VAL A 112 7.75 -12.89 -5.84
N ALA A 113 8.72 -13.72 -6.18
CA ALA A 113 9.58 -14.44 -5.23
C ALA A 113 10.53 -13.53 -4.43
N MET A 114 10.88 -12.35 -4.96
CA MET A 114 11.94 -11.48 -4.43
C MET A 114 11.86 -11.21 -2.92
N PRO A 115 10.70 -10.87 -2.32
CA PRO A 115 10.64 -10.61 -0.88
C PRO A 115 11.02 -11.81 -0.01
N LEU A 116 10.74 -13.04 -0.45
CA LEU A 116 11.10 -14.26 0.27
C LEU A 116 12.57 -14.66 0.02
N LEU A 117 13.13 -14.35 -1.15
CA LEU A 117 14.56 -14.53 -1.42
C LEU A 117 15.41 -13.69 -0.45
N LEU A 118 14.99 -12.46 -0.15
CA LEU A 118 15.65 -11.61 0.84
C LEU A 118 15.63 -12.20 2.26
N ARG A 119 14.67 -13.11 2.55
CA ARG A 119 14.61 -13.89 3.80
C ARG A 119 15.46 -15.16 3.76
N GLN A 120 16.26 -15.37 2.71
CA GLN A 120 17.13 -16.53 2.53
C GLN A 120 16.39 -17.88 2.60
N GLN A 121 15.12 -17.91 2.21
CA GLN A 121 14.36 -19.15 2.13
C GLN A 121 14.81 -20.01 0.92
N PRO A 122 14.70 -21.35 0.99
CA PRO A 122 15.09 -22.22 -0.13
C PRO A 122 14.18 -22.01 -1.34
N TRP A 123 14.77 -21.94 -2.53
CA TRP A 123 14.07 -21.66 -3.78
C TRP A 123 12.86 -22.57 -4.03
N SER A 124 12.94 -23.86 -3.68
CA SER A 124 11.84 -24.82 -3.86
C SER A 124 10.57 -24.42 -3.10
N ALA A 125 10.71 -23.88 -1.89
CA ALA A 125 9.58 -23.39 -1.10
C ALA A 125 9.05 -22.07 -1.65
N ILE A 126 9.95 -21.15 -2.02
CA ILE A 126 9.61 -19.84 -2.59
C ILE A 126 8.85 -19.98 -3.92
N GLN A 127 9.33 -20.88 -4.79
CA GLN A 127 8.73 -21.11 -6.11
C GLN A 127 7.28 -21.56 -6.02
N ALA A 128 6.96 -22.45 -5.08
CA ALA A 128 5.60 -22.92 -4.86
C ALA A 128 4.67 -21.77 -4.40
N GLU A 129 5.13 -20.98 -3.43
CA GLU A 129 4.37 -19.84 -2.91
C GLU A 129 4.20 -18.73 -3.97
N ALA A 130 5.26 -18.40 -4.74
CA ALA A 130 5.18 -17.44 -5.82
C ALA A 130 4.23 -17.88 -6.93
N THR A 131 4.23 -19.18 -7.28
CA THR A 131 3.28 -19.73 -8.25
C THR A 131 1.84 -19.66 -7.72
N HIS A 132 1.62 -19.93 -6.43
CA HIS A 132 0.31 -19.75 -5.80
C HIS A 132 -0.19 -18.31 -5.95
N TRP A 133 0.63 -17.31 -5.60
CA TRP A 133 0.22 -15.91 -5.73
C TRP A 133 0.00 -15.46 -7.17
N LEU A 134 0.80 -15.96 -8.13
CA LEU A 134 0.52 -15.72 -9.55
C LEU A 134 -0.81 -16.33 -10.01
N ARG A 135 -1.21 -17.47 -9.46
CA ARG A 135 -2.53 -18.07 -9.71
C ARG A 135 -3.64 -17.20 -9.12
N GLU A 136 -3.48 -16.70 -7.89
CA GLU A 136 -4.42 -15.81 -7.22
C GLU A 136 -4.70 -14.53 -8.02
N VAL A 137 -3.69 -14.00 -8.70
CA VAL A 137 -3.86 -12.82 -9.56
C VAL A 137 -4.16 -13.16 -11.02
N GLY A 138 -4.35 -14.44 -11.37
CA GLY A 138 -4.71 -14.91 -12.71
C GLY A 138 -3.56 -14.90 -13.73
N LEU A 139 -2.31 -14.98 -13.27
CA LEU A 139 -1.10 -14.89 -14.11
C LEU A 139 -0.19 -16.13 -14.06
N GLU A 140 -0.66 -17.27 -13.55
CA GLU A 140 0.14 -18.51 -13.55
C GLU A 140 0.66 -18.89 -14.95
N PRO A 141 -0.11 -18.77 -16.05
CA PRO A 141 0.39 -19.06 -17.40
C PRO A 141 1.50 -18.10 -17.86
N ARG A 142 1.60 -16.92 -17.24
CA ARG A 142 2.57 -15.87 -17.55
C ARG A 142 3.81 -15.89 -16.66
N ARG A 143 3.95 -16.88 -15.76
CA ARG A 143 5.00 -16.91 -14.71
C ARG A 143 6.44 -16.78 -15.22
N HIS A 144 6.71 -17.20 -16.46
CA HIS A 144 8.02 -17.14 -17.09
C HIS A 144 8.24 -15.93 -17.99
N HIS A 145 7.24 -15.06 -18.14
CA HIS A 145 7.37 -13.82 -18.92
C HIS A 145 8.11 -12.76 -18.10
N ARG A 146 8.96 -11.99 -18.77
CA ARG A 146 9.60 -10.79 -18.20
C ARG A 146 8.62 -9.62 -18.19
N SER A 147 8.91 -8.58 -17.38
CA SER A 147 8.00 -7.44 -17.24
C SER A 147 7.69 -6.75 -18.58
N GLY A 148 8.65 -6.63 -19.49
CA GLY A 148 8.44 -6.05 -20.82
C GLY A 148 7.55 -6.86 -21.78
N GLU A 149 7.24 -8.11 -21.43
CA GLU A 149 6.34 -8.99 -22.19
C GLU A 149 4.91 -9.01 -21.60
N LEU A 150 4.68 -8.25 -20.53
CA LEU A 150 3.41 -8.14 -19.83
C LEU A 150 2.75 -6.78 -20.12
N SER A 151 1.44 -6.78 -20.27
CA SER A 151 0.66 -5.53 -20.29
C SER A 151 0.73 -4.79 -18.95
N GLY A 152 0.43 -3.49 -18.93
CA GLY A 152 0.44 -2.69 -17.71
C GLY A 152 -0.43 -3.29 -16.59
N GLY A 153 -1.62 -3.77 -16.92
CA GLY A 153 -2.49 -4.45 -15.96
C GLY A 153 -1.93 -5.80 -15.47
N GLU A 154 -1.24 -6.56 -16.33
CA GLU A 154 -0.54 -7.78 -15.91
C GLU A 154 0.65 -7.44 -15.00
N GLN A 155 1.42 -6.39 -15.30
CA GLN A 155 2.51 -5.91 -14.45
C GLN A 155 1.99 -5.50 -13.07
N GLN A 156 0.85 -4.80 -13.01
CA GLN A 156 0.23 -4.41 -11.74
C GLN A 156 -0.23 -5.63 -10.93
N ARG A 157 -0.77 -6.65 -11.56
CA ARG A 157 -1.13 -7.91 -10.90
C ARG A 157 0.11 -8.64 -10.37
N VAL A 158 1.23 -8.63 -11.09
CA VAL A 158 2.52 -9.17 -10.59
C VAL A 158 2.99 -8.37 -9.38
N ALA A 159 2.93 -7.04 -9.42
CA ALA A 159 3.29 -6.18 -8.28
C ALA A 159 2.40 -6.45 -7.05
N LEU A 160 1.11 -6.69 -7.25
CA LEU A 160 0.18 -7.08 -6.18
C LEU A 160 0.53 -8.45 -5.60
N ALA A 161 0.81 -9.45 -6.43
CA ALA A 161 1.26 -10.77 -5.98
C ALA A 161 2.57 -10.68 -5.18
N ARG A 162 3.54 -9.86 -5.65
CA ARG A 162 4.79 -9.58 -4.94
C ARG A 162 4.56 -8.93 -3.59
N ALA A 163 3.61 -8.00 -3.50
CA ALA A 163 3.26 -7.33 -2.25
C ALA A 163 2.65 -8.30 -1.21
N LEU A 164 1.94 -9.33 -1.67
CA LEU A 164 1.18 -10.24 -0.80
C LEU A 164 1.89 -11.55 -0.46
N ILE A 165 2.98 -11.91 -1.16
CA ILE A 165 3.68 -13.19 -0.94
C ILE A 165 4.21 -13.36 0.49
N THR A 166 4.53 -12.25 1.15
CA THR A 166 5.00 -12.25 2.54
C THR A 166 3.88 -12.38 3.57
N LYS A 167 2.62 -12.39 3.12
CA LYS A 167 1.41 -12.38 3.95
C LYS A 167 1.41 -11.20 4.93
N PRO A 168 1.55 -9.96 4.40
CA PRO A 168 1.69 -8.77 5.23
C PRO A 168 0.40 -8.50 6.00
N LYS A 169 0.53 -7.78 7.13
CA LYS A 169 -0.63 -7.30 7.90
C LYS A 169 -1.27 -6.06 7.27
N LEU A 170 -0.46 -5.26 6.56
CA LEU A 170 -0.87 -3.99 5.97
C LEU A 170 -0.48 -3.93 4.49
N LEU A 171 -1.44 -3.64 3.63
CA LEU A 171 -1.23 -3.31 2.23
C LEU A 171 -1.31 -1.79 2.05
N LEU A 172 -0.23 -1.19 1.56
CA LEU A 172 -0.16 0.22 1.18
C LEU A 172 -0.13 0.31 -0.35
N ALA A 173 -1.13 0.96 -0.93
CA ALA A 173 -1.24 1.11 -2.38
C ALA A 173 -1.31 2.60 -2.77
N ASP A 174 -0.36 3.07 -3.58
CA ASP A 174 -0.31 4.43 -4.09
C ASP A 174 -0.71 4.45 -5.56
N GLU A 175 -1.89 5.01 -5.86
CA GLU A 175 -2.48 5.10 -7.20
C GLU A 175 -2.40 3.77 -7.98
N PRO A 176 -2.84 2.64 -7.41
CA PRO A 176 -2.58 1.30 -7.96
C PRO A 176 -3.20 1.05 -9.33
N THR A 177 -3.97 2.01 -9.86
CA THR A 177 -4.63 1.95 -11.15
C THR A 177 -4.41 3.20 -12.00
N GLY A 178 -3.53 4.11 -11.58
CA GLY A 178 -3.38 5.44 -12.16
C GLY A 178 -2.90 5.45 -13.61
N ASP A 179 -2.09 4.47 -14.01
CA ASP A 179 -1.54 4.36 -15.38
C ASP A 179 -2.30 3.35 -16.27
N LEU A 180 -3.48 2.89 -15.84
CA LEU A 180 -4.26 1.87 -16.54
C LEU A 180 -5.48 2.48 -17.22
N ASP A 181 -5.88 1.91 -18.36
CA ASP A 181 -7.17 2.23 -18.96
C ASP A 181 -8.34 1.83 -18.05
N GLY A 182 -9.49 2.46 -18.24
CA GLY A 182 -10.62 2.33 -17.34
C GLY A 182 -11.09 0.89 -17.07
N ARG A 183 -11.09 0.01 -18.10
CA ARG A 183 -11.50 -1.39 -17.94
C ARG A 183 -10.46 -2.19 -17.15
N THR A 184 -9.20 -2.00 -17.45
CA THR A 184 -8.08 -2.65 -16.76
C THR A 184 -8.01 -2.16 -15.31
N ALA A 185 -8.18 -0.85 -15.08
CA ALA A 185 -8.23 -0.24 -13.75
C ALA A 185 -9.33 -0.85 -12.89
N GLU A 186 -10.55 -1.00 -13.43
CA GLU A 186 -11.67 -1.63 -12.72
C GLU A 186 -11.32 -3.09 -12.34
N SER A 187 -10.79 -3.87 -13.28
CA SER A 187 -10.42 -5.26 -13.03
C SER A 187 -9.33 -5.42 -11.95
N VAL A 188 -8.35 -4.50 -11.91
CA VAL A 188 -7.30 -4.51 -10.88
C VAL A 188 -7.87 -4.10 -9.52
N PHE A 189 -8.77 -3.10 -9.48
CA PHE A 189 -9.42 -2.71 -8.23
C PHE A 189 -10.30 -3.83 -7.66
N GLU A 190 -11.09 -4.51 -8.51
CA GLU A 190 -11.89 -5.67 -8.10
C GLU A 190 -11.02 -6.79 -7.53
N LEU A 191 -9.86 -7.03 -8.15
CA LEU A 191 -8.88 -7.98 -7.63
C LEU A 191 -8.36 -7.57 -6.25
N ILE A 192 -7.98 -6.30 -6.05
CA ILE A 192 -7.56 -5.78 -4.74
C ILE A 192 -8.68 -5.97 -3.71
N ALA A 193 -9.90 -5.60 -4.04
CA ALA A 193 -11.06 -5.73 -3.13
C ALA A 193 -11.38 -7.19 -2.80
N ARG A 194 -11.24 -8.12 -3.76
CA ARG A 194 -11.37 -9.56 -3.54
C ARG A 194 -10.29 -10.06 -2.58
N LEU A 195 -9.03 -9.81 -2.86
CA LEU A 195 -7.90 -10.25 -2.04
C LEU A 195 -7.97 -9.64 -0.63
N HIS A 196 -8.37 -8.37 -0.52
CA HIS A 196 -8.62 -7.74 0.77
C HIS A 196 -9.64 -8.54 1.61
N ARG A 197 -10.78 -8.93 1.03
CA ARG A 197 -11.81 -9.72 1.73
C ARG A 197 -11.34 -11.14 2.05
N ASP A 198 -10.76 -11.82 1.06
CA ASP A 198 -10.40 -13.24 1.18
C ASP A 198 -9.28 -13.47 2.20
N TYR A 199 -8.34 -12.54 2.29
CA TYR A 199 -7.18 -12.61 3.20
C TYR A 199 -7.32 -11.71 4.44
N GLN A 200 -8.46 -11.03 4.63
CA GLN A 200 -8.72 -10.11 5.76
C GLN A 200 -7.61 -9.07 5.93
N LEU A 201 -7.13 -8.52 4.81
CA LEU A 201 -6.04 -7.55 4.79
C LEU A 201 -6.50 -6.22 5.40
N THR A 202 -5.62 -5.54 6.11
CA THR A 202 -5.78 -4.10 6.32
C THR A 202 -5.18 -3.39 5.10
N SER A 203 -5.97 -2.59 4.40
CA SER A 203 -5.55 -1.99 3.12
C SER A 203 -5.77 -0.48 3.14
N LEU A 204 -4.72 0.27 2.81
CA LEU A 204 -4.75 1.72 2.67
C LEU A 204 -4.42 2.08 1.22
N ILE A 205 -5.36 2.71 0.52
CA ILE A 205 -5.22 3.06 -0.90
C ILE A 205 -5.24 4.58 -1.04
N ALA A 206 -4.13 5.18 -1.46
CA ALA A 206 -4.12 6.55 -1.93
C ALA A 206 -4.56 6.59 -3.38
N THR A 207 -5.57 7.41 -3.69
CA THR A 207 -6.08 7.52 -5.06
C THR A 207 -6.79 8.85 -5.30
N HIS A 208 -6.74 9.31 -6.55
CA HIS A 208 -7.60 10.39 -7.05
C HIS A 208 -8.88 9.86 -7.69
N ASN A 209 -9.02 8.54 -7.85
CA ASN A 209 -10.21 7.92 -8.40
C ASN A 209 -11.31 7.82 -7.35
N LEU A 210 -12.25 8.75 -7.38
CA LEU A 210 -13.34 8.83 -6.41
C LEU A 210 -14.34 7.68 -6.55
N ALA A 211 -14.49 7.09 -7.74
CA ALA A 211 -15.34 5.92 -7.94
C ALA A 211 -14.82 4.71 -7.17
N PHE A 212 -13.50 4.54 -7.09
CA PHE A 212 -12.88 3.49 -6.26
C PHE A 212 -12.97 3.82 -4.78
N ALA A 213 -12.69 5.08 -4.41
CA ALA A 213 -12.78 5.53 -3.02
C ALA A 213 -14.18 5.28 -2.42
N ARG A 214 -15.26 5.50 -3.19
CA ARG A 214 -16.64 5.23 -2.75
C ARG A 214 -16.91 3.77 -2.38
N ARG A 215 -16.11 2.84 -2.85
CA ARG A 215 -16.24 1.38 -2.59
C ARG A 215 -15.41 0.93 -1.38
N CYS A 216 -14.64 1.83 -0.79
CA CYS A 216 -13.90 1.57 0.44
C CYS A 216 -14.80 1.68 1.68
N HIS A 217 -14.41 1.08 2.79
CA HIS A 217 -15.17 1.13 4.05
C HIS A 217 -15.19 2.55 4.63
N ARG A 218 -14.07 3.28 4.52
CA ARG A 218 -13.92 4.66 4.93
C ARG A 218 -13.06 5.43 3.95
N VAL A 219 -13.24 6.74 3.92
CA VAL A 219 -12.45 7.65 3.10
C VAL A 219 -11.94 8.80 3.95
N LEU A 220 -10.64 9.05 3.86
CA LEU A 220 -10.00 10.23 4.40
C LEU A 220 -9.64 11.17 3.26
N ARG A 221 -9.94 12.45 3.39
CA ARG A 221 -9.51 13.48 2.44
C ARG A 221 -8.30 14.21 3.00
N LEU A 222 -7.20 14.17 2.28
CA LEU A 222 -6.02 14.99 2.56
C LEU A 222 -6.09 16.25 1.71
N HIS A 223 -6.29 17.41 2.37
CA HIS A 223 -6.46 18.69 1.71
C HIS A 223 -5.76 19.79 2.50
N ARG A 224 -4.93 20.60 1.83
CA ARG A 224 -4.19 21.73 2.42
C ARG A 224 -3.44 21.37 3.71
N GLY A 225 -2.82 20.18 3.73
CA GLY A 225 -2.03 19.72 4.87
C GLY A 225 -2.84 19.17 6.05
N HIS A 226 -4.16 19.06 5.94
CA HIS A 226 -5.06 18.49 6.95
C HIS A 226 -5.76 17.24 6.42
N ILE A 227 -6.21 16.39 7.35
CA ILE A 227 -6.95 15.17 7.04
C ILE A 227 -8.34 15.24 7.68
N GLU A 228 -9.36 14.86 6.91
CA GLU A 228 -10.75 14.79 7.38
C GLU A 228 -11.40 13.50 6.89
N GLU A 229 -12.28 12.93 7.68
CA GLU A 229 -13.10 11.81 7.26
C GLU A 229 -14.29 12.29 6.44
N VAL A 230 -14.50 11.69 5.28
CA VAL A 230 -15.63 11.99 4.40
C VAL A 230 -16.49 10.75 4.19
N VAL A 231 -17.79 10.97 4.09
CA VAL A 231 -18.73 9.88 3.82
C VAL A 231 -18.51 9.38 2.38
N PRO A 232 -18.21 8.07 2.15
CA PRO A 232 -17.92 7.58 0.80
C PRO A 232 -19.01 7.93 -0.22
N ALA A 233 -20.29 7.85 0.17
CA ALA A 233 -21.43 8.17 -0.70
C ALA A 233 -21.55 9.67 -1.05
N SER A 234 -20.89 10.56 -0.34
CA SER A 234 -20.90 12.01 -0.61
C SER A 234 -19.85 12.45 -1.64
N LEU A 235 -18.96 11.56 -2.04
CA LEU A 235 -17.97 11.86 -3.07
C LEU A 235 -18.66 12.05 -4.44
N PRO A 236 -18.19 12.98 -5.28
CA PRO A 236 -18.74 13.18 -6.63
C PRO A 236 -18.59 11.93 -7.48
N ALA A 237 -19.50 11.82 -8.47
CA ALA A 237 -19.58 10.68 -9.37
C ALA A 237 -18.39 10.65 -10.35
#